data_9cc53d0aef51ed71e2d6331a42449d30
#
_entry.id   9cc53d0aef51ed71e2d6331a42449d30
#
_cell.length_a   1.000
_cell.length_b   1.000
_cell.length_c   1.000
_cell.angle_alpha   90.00
_cell.angle_beta   90.00
_cell.angle_gamma   90.00
#
_symmetry.space_group_name_H-M   'P 1'
#
loop_
_entity.id
_entity.type
_entity.pdbx_description
1 polymer ?
#
loop_
_entity_poly.entity_id
_entity_poly.type
_entity_poly.pdbx_seq_one_letter_code
_entity_poly.pdbx_strand_id
1 'polypeptide(L)'
;VDFELDAEQEAFRKVVREFAEAEIAPHAESWDASHTFPVETVQAMGALGLFGLPFPEQYGGSGADFTTLCVAIEELGRIDSSMAITLSAGVGLGAGPIYRFGSEPQRQTWLPDLCAGRRLGAFGLTEPDAGSDARAMRTKATFQKASSEWVIDGAKAFITNSGTPITSVITVAARTGETGEISAFIVPAGTDGLIVEPPYRKMGWHASDTHGLRFEGCRVPEANLLGEQGAGFRQFLAILDEGRIAIAALAVGLAQACLEHSVAYATQRHAFGGPIGRNQAIAFKCSDMAVAVENARNLTYKAAWRRDRGQAFGEAAAMAKLYATEAAVTATREATQIFGGYGFVDETPVSRFYRDAKILEIGEGTSEVQRLVIGRSLGLPV
;
A
#
# COMPACT_ATOMS: atom_id res chain seq x y z
N VAL A 1 -5.05 27.92 -8.42
CA VAL A 1 -4.81 26.52 -8.06
C VAL A 1 -3.81 26.00 -9.06
N ASP A 2 -2.66 25.57 -8.56
CA ASP A 2 -1.64 24.92 -9.37
C ASP A 2 -1.88 23.40 -9.27
N PHE A 3 -2.02 22.75 -10.39
CA PHE A 3 -2.23 21.31 -10.49
C PHE A 3 -0.99 20.57 -10.98
N GLU A 4 0.08 21.30 -11.30
CA GLU A 4 1.31 20.73 -11.82
C GLU A 4 2.24 20.35 -10.67
N LEU A 5 3.04 19.32 -10.90
CA LEU A 5 4.17 19.01 -10.03
C LEU A 5 5.22 20.10 -10.20
N ASP A 6 5.95 20.41 -9.15
CA ASP A 6 7.07 21.31 -9.27
C ASP A 6 8.26 20.68 -10.04
N ALA A 7 9.26 21.49 -10.37
CA ALA A 7 10.39 21.02 -11.18
C ALA A 7 11.22 19.90 -10.51
N GLU A 8 11.28 19.87 -9.17
CA GLU A 8 11.99 18.85 -8.41
C GLU A 8 11.20 17.55 -8.40
N GLN A 9 9.88 17.62 -8.17
CA GLN A 9 8.98 16.47 -8.24
C GLN A 9 8.94 15.85 -9.66
N GLU A 10 8.94 16.70 -10.72
CA GLU A 10 9.03 16.23 -12.11
C GLU A 10 10.36 15.53 -12.42
N ALA A 11 11.47 16.08 -11.94
CA ALA A 11 12.79 15.44 -12.09
C ALA A 11 12.83 14.11 -11.33
N PHE A 12 12.29 14.07 -10.11
CA PHE A 12 12.20 12.87 -9.31
C PHE A 12 11.29 11.82 -9.97
N ARG A 13 10.13 12.22 -10.50
CA ARG A 13 9.23 11.33 -11.26
C ARG A 13 9.97 10.61 -12.38
N LYS A 14 10.80 11.36 -13.12
CA LYS A 14 11.60 10.79 -14.20
C LYS A 14 12.61 9.74 -13.69
N VAL A 15 13.29 10.01 -12.59
CA VAL A 15 14.24 9.06 -11.97
C VAL A 15 13.54 7.77 -11.55
N VAL A 16 12.38 7.87 -10.88
CA VAL A 16 11.62 6.68 -10.46
C VAL A 16 11.11 5.89 -11.66
N ARG A 17 10.63 6.59 -12.71
CA ARG A 17 10.19 5.96 -13.96
C ARG A 17 11.32 5.19 -14.63
N GLU A 18 12.48 5.82 -14.82
CA GLU A 18 13.66 5.18 -15.42
C GLU A 18 14.09 3.95 -14.61
N PHE A 19 14.09 4.05 -13.29
CA PHE A 19 14.36 2.91 -12.41
C PHE A 19 13.33 1.78 -12.61
N ALA A 20 12.04 2.10 -12.59
CA ALA A 20 10.99 1.10 -12.73
C ALA A 20 11.04 0.40 -14.09
N GLU A 21 11.34 1.13 -15.17
CA GLU A 21 11.48 0.59 -16.53
C GLU A 21 12.75 -0.27 -16.68
N ALA A 22 13.85 0.08 -16.01
CA ALA A 22 15.12 -0.65 -16.10
C ALA A 22 15.18 -1.87 -15.17
N GLU A 23 14.71 -1.75 -13.92
CA GLU A 23 14.97 -2.73 -12.86
C GLU A 23 13.73 -3.57 -12.49
N ILE A 24 12.52 -3.15 -12.86
CA ILE A 24 11.28 -3.86 -12.53
C ILE A 24 10.61 -4.46 -13.77
N ALA A 25 10.41 -3.67 -14.82
CA ALA A 25 9.67 -4.10 -16.00
C ALA A 25 10.20 -5.40 -16.64
N PRO A 26 11.53 -5.63 -16.78
CA PRO A 26 12.06 -6.85 -17.38
C PRO A 26 11.77 -8.13 -16.57
N HIS A 27 11.45 -8.00 -15.29
CA HIS A 27 11.30 -9.12 -14.36
C HIS A 27 9.87 -9.35 -13.87
N ALA A 28 8.99 -8.37 -14.04
CA ALA A 28 7.64 -8.37 -13.45
C ALA A 28 6.80 -9.59 -13.84
N GLU A 29 6.88 -10.05 -15.09
CA GLU A 29 6.20 -11.27 -15.56
C GLU A 29 6.74 -12.52 -14.87
N SER A 30 8.06 -12.66 -14.76
CA SER A 30 8.69 -13.83 -14.14
C SER A 30 8.42 -13.89 -12.63
N TRP A 31 8.40 -12.75 -11.94
CA TRP A 31 8.04 -12.70 -10.51
C TRP A 31 6.57 -13.04 -10.27
N ASP A 32 5.68 -12.56 -11.13
CA ASP A 32 4.26 -12.89 -11.06
C ASP A 32 4.04 -14.39 -11.26
N ALA A 33 4.64 -14.97 -12.29
CA ALA A 33 4.51 -16.40 -12.62
C ALA A 33 5.09 -17.32 -11.53
N SER A 34 6.23 -16.94 -10.93
CA SER A 34 6.90 -17.72 -9.89
C SER A 34 6.48 -17.39 -8.47
N HIS A 35 5.63 -16.38 -8.26
CA HIS A 35 5.24 -15.86 -6.96
C HIS A 35 6.47 -15.47 -6.09
N THR A 36 7.46 -14.84 -6.72
CA THR A 36 8.73 -14.50 -6.07
C THR A 36 8.73 -13.07 -5.55
N PHE A 37 9.00 -12.89 -4.26
CA PHE A 37 9.30 -11.59 -3.68
C PHE A 37 10.74 -11.18 -4.01
N PRO A 38 10.98 -10.08 -4.76
CA PRO A 38 12.31 -9.74 -5.27
C PRO A 38 13.10 -8.89 -4.26
N VAL A 39 13.75 -9.53 -3.30
CA VAL A 39 14.51 -8.86 -2.22
C VAL A 39 15.52 -7.86 -2.76
N GLU A 40 16.30 -8.23 -3.77
CA GLU A 40 17.35 -7.39 -4.34
C GLU A 40 16.79 -6.11 -4.95
N THR A 41 15.67 -6.20 -5.68
CA THR A 41 15.00 -5.02 -6.25
C THR A 41 14.41 -4.13 -5.17
N VAL A 42 13.84 -4.71 -4.11
CA VAL A 42 13.35 -3.93 -2.95
C VAL A 42 14.50 -3.20 -2.26
N GLN A 43 15.66 -3.83 -2.12
CA GLN A 43 16.86 -3.19 -1.58
C GLN A 43 17.41 -2.10 -2.52
N ALA A 44 17.31 -2.29 -3.84
CA ALA A 44 17.66 -1.24 -4.82
C ALA A 44 16.71 -0.03 -4.73
N MET A 45 15.41 -0.25 -4.51
CA MET A 45 14.45 0.82 -4.18
C MET A 45 14.87 1.57 -2.90
N GLY A 46 15.39 0.84 -1.90
CA GLY A 46 15.95 1.42 -0.68
C GLY A 46 17.20 2.27 -0.95
N ALA A 47 18.12 1.77 -1.78
CA ALA A 47 19.33 2.51 -2.18
C ALA A 47 19.00 3.79 -2.97
N LEU A 48 17.88 3.80 -3.72
CA LEU A 48 17.34 5.00 -4.36
C LEU A 48 16.66 5.96 -3.36
N GLY A 49 16.55 5.60 -2.09
CA GLY A 49 15.97 6.42 -1.04
C GLY A 49 14.45 6.38 -0.93
N LEU A 50 13.75 5.51 -1.68
CA LEU A 50 12.28 5.52 -1.76
C LEU A 50 11.61 5.25 -0.42
N PHE A 51 12.15 4.33 0.41
CA PHE A 51 11.58 4.00 1.71
C PHE A 51 11.78 5.12 2.75
N GLY A 52 12.74 6.01 2.54
CA GLY A 52 13.06 7.12 3.42
C GLY A 52 12.34 8.43 3.10
N LEU A 53 11.62 8.53 1.98
CA LEU A 53 11.09 9.80 1.45
C LEU A 53 10.43 10.72 2.49
N PRO A 54 9.39 10.31 3.26
CA PRO A 54 8.69 11.23 4.15
C PRO A 54 9.33 11.37 5.54
N PHE A 55 10.46 10.70 5.79
CA PHE A 55 11.07 10.69 7.11
C PHE A 55 12.25 11.66 7.20
N PRO A 56 12.50 12.27 8.40
CA PRO A 56 13.61 13.17 8.60
C PRO A 56 14.99 12.51 8.38
N GLU A 57 15.98 13.34 8.01
CA GLU A 57 17.37 12.91 7.78
C GLU A 57 18.01 12.21 8.99
N GLN A 58 17.65 12.61 10.21
CA GLN A 58 18.14 11.98 11.45
C GLN A 58 17.81 10.49 11.58
N TYR A 59 16.83 9.99 10.81
CA TYR A 59 16.45 8.58 10.72
C TYR A 59 16.83 7.95 9.36
N GLY A 60 17.60 8.67 8.53
CA GLY A 60 18.02 8.21 7.21
C GLY A 60 16.99 8.47 6.10
N GLY A 61 16.04 9.35 6.34
CA GLY A 61 15.09 9.81 5.32
C GLY A 61 15.57 11.06 4.58
N SER A 62 14.77 11.56 3.64
CA SER A 62 15.05 12.78 2.88
C SER A 62 14.19 13.98 3.31
N GLY A 63 13.17 13.77 4.14
CA GLY A 63 12.24 14.82 4.55
C GLY A 63 11.34 15.34 3.42
N ALA A 64 11.18 14.55 2.35
CA ALA A 64 10.29 14.90 1.25
C ALA A 64 8.82 14.96 1.69
N ASP A 65 8.00 15.67 0.95
CA ASP A 65 6.56 15.72 1.19
C ASP A 65 5.87 14.39 0.79
N PHE A 66 4.64 14.23 1.23
CA PHE A 66 3.86 13.02 0.93
C PHE A 66 3.43 12.97 -0.54
N THR A 67 3.33 14.13 -1.18
CA THR A 67 3.09 14.24 -2.61
C THR A 67 4.21 13.56 -3.40
N THR A 68 5.46 13.78 -3.03
CA THR A 68 6.62 13.10 -3.63
C THR A 68 6.59 11.58 -3.44
N LEU A 69 6.14 11.09 -2.27
CA LEU A 69 5.92 9.66 -2.07
C LEU A 69 4.82 9.12 -3.00
N CYS A 70 3.73 9.87 -3.20
CA CYS A 70 2.66 9.49 -4.14
C CYS A 70 3.18 9.39 -5.58
N VAL A 71 4.07 10.31 -5.99
CA VAL A 71 4.74 10.25 -7.30
C VAL A 71 5.52 8.94 -7.47
N ALA A 72 6.31 8.56 -6.45
CA ALA A 72 7.06 7.30 -6.49
C ALA A 72 6.12 6.08 -6.60
N ILE A 73 5.05 6.03 -5.80
CA ILE A 73 4.09 4.93 -5.81
C ILE A 73 3.34 4.85 -7.14
N GLU A 74 2.95 5.99 -7.74
CA GLU A 74 2.30 6.05 -9.05
C GLU A 74 3.21 5.49 -10.15
N GLU A 75 4.47 5.91 -10.21
CA GLU A 75 5.41 5.44 -11.24
C GLU A 75 5.76 3.96 -11.10
N LEU A 76 5.92 3.46 -9.87
CA LEU A 76 6.08 2.02 -9.63
C LEU A 76 4.82 1.25 -10.03
N GLY A 77 3.62 1.75 -9.64
CA GLY A 77 2.33 1.13 -9.94
C GLY A 77 2.02 1.06 -11.45
N ARG A 78 2.59 1.96 -12.23
CA ARG A 78 2.53 1.95 -13.69
C ARG A 78 3.24 0.73 -14.30
N ILE A 79 4.24 0.19 -13.64
CA ILE A 79 5.02 -0.97 -14.10
C ILE A 79 4.59 -2.24 -13.37
N ASP A 80 4.58 -2.20 -12.03
CA ASP A 80 4.23 -3.36 -11.21
C ASP A 80 3.59 -2.94 -9.88
N SER A 81 2.34 -3.30 -9.69
CA SER A 81 1.59 -2.96 -8.48
C SER A 81 2.07 -3.71 -7.23
N SER A 82 2.75 -4.87 -7.37
CA SER A 82 3.36 -5.57 -6.25
C SER A 82 4.54 -4.79 -5.65
N MET A 83 5.35 -4.14 -6.49
CA MET A 83 6.44 -3.29 -6.02
C MET A 83 5.92 -1.99 -5.41
N ALA A 84 4.88 -1.42 -6.02
CA ALA A 84 4.24 -0.22 -5.48
C ALA A 84 3.61 -0.46 -4.11
N ILE A 85 2.90 -1.59 -3.89
CA ILE A 85 2.36 -1.91 -2.56
C ILE A 85 3.44 -2.26 -1.55
N THR A 86 4.54 -2.89 -1.97
CA THR A 86 5.68 -3.16 -1.09
C THR A 86 6.27 -1.86 -0.55
N LEU A 87 6.46 -0.84 -1.40
CA LEU A 87 6.88 0.49 -0.98
C LEU A 87 5.84 1.16 -0.08
N SER A 88 4.59 1.25 -0.54
CA SER A 88 3.49 1.89 0.20
C SER A 88 3.32 1.30 1.60
N ALA A 89 3.29 -0.04 1.71
CA ALA A 89 3.18 -0.71 2.99
C ALA A 89 4.45 -0.55 3.84
N GLY A 90 5.63 -0.62 3.26
CA GLY A 90 6.90 -0.44 3.98
C GLY A 90 7.02 0.94 4.62
N VAL A 91 6.69 1.99 3.86
CA VAL A 91 6.72 3.38 4.34
C VAL A 91 5.54 3.67 5.27
N GLY A 92 4.31 3.52 4.79
CA GLY A 92 3.11 3.95 5.50
C GLY A 92 2.76 3.06 6.69
N LEU A 93 2.72 1.75 6.48
CA LEU A 93 2.27 0.78 7.48
C LEU A 93 3.42 0.24 8.33
N GLY A 94 4.61 0.05 7.75
CA GLY A 94 5.78 -0.46 8.46
C GLY A 94 6.48 0.59 9.31
N ALA A 95 6.99 1.64 8.70
CA ALA A 95 7.75 2.70 9.37
C ALA A 95 6.85 3.78 10.01
N GLY A 96 5.73 4.12 9.36
CA GLY A 96 4.82 5.20 9.76
C GLY A 96 4.35 5.15 11.21
N PRO A 97 3.84 4.01 11.75
CA PRO A 97 3.42 3.91 13.14
C PRO A 97 4.54 4.21 14.13
N ILE A 98 5.74 3.68 13.88
CA ILE A 98 6.91 3.89 14.75
C ILE A 98 7.36 5.36 14.70
N TYR A 99 7.38 5.97 13.52
CA TYR A 99 7.71 7.38 13.37
C TYR A 99 6.74 8.28 14.13
N ARG A 100 5.42 8.06 13.95
CA ARG A 100 4.39 8.95 14.50
C ARG A 100 4.18 8.78 16.00
N PHE A 101 4.25 7.57 16.52
CA PHE A 101 3.81 7.23 17.87
C PHE A 101 4.92 6.63 18.74
N GLY A 102 6.05 6.27 18.16
CA GLY A 102 7.18 5.72 18.88
C GLY A 102 7.89 6.73 19.78
N SER A 103 8.49 6.24 20.85
CA SER A 103 9.46 6.98 21.63
C SER A 103 10.75 7.20 20.82
N GLU A 104 11.57 8.17 21.24
CA GLU A 104 12.84 8.41 20.54
C GLU A 104 13.75 7.18 20.49
N PRO A 105 13.92 6.38 21.55
CA PRO A 105 14.65 5.12 21.47
C PRO A 105 14.05 4.13 20.45
N GLN A 106 12.72 4.03 20.36
CA GLN A 106 12.07 3.16 19.36
C GLN A 106 12.32 3.66 17.94
N ARG A 107 12.24 4.96 17.68
CA ARG A 107 12.56 5.56 16.37
C ARG A 107 14.00 5.30 15.97
N GLN A 108 14.95 5.55 16.85
CA GLN A 108 16.38 5.33 16.59
C GLN A 108 16.72 3.85 16.36
N THR A 109 16.00 2.95 17.01
CA THR A 109 16.22 1.51 16.83
C THR A 109 15.73 1.00 15.48
N TRP A 110 14.57 1.44 15.04
CA TRP A 110 13.88 0.80 13.91
C TRP A 110 13.94 1.59 12.61
N LEU A 111 13.81 2.92 12.65
CA LEU A 111 13.65 3.71 11.43
C LEU A 111 14.87 3.70 10.51
N PRO A 112 16.14 3.73 10.96
CA PRO A 112 17.27 3.81 10.04
C PRO A 112 17.34 2.67 9.02
N ASP A 113 17.04 1.43 9.44
CA ASP A 113 17.05 0.29 8.53
C ASP A 113 15.79 0.22 7.66
N LEU A 114 14.65 0.67 8.19
CA LEU A 114 13.39 0.77 7.44
C LEU A 114 13.48 1.87 6.36
N CYS A 115 13.98 3.06 6.68
CA CYS A 115 14.15 4.16 5.75
C CYS A 115 15.16 3.83 4.63
N ALA A 116 16.20 3.08 4.94
CA ALA A 116 17.17 2.62 3.95
C ALA A 116 16.70 1.42 3.11
N GLY A 117 15.51 0.86 3.37
CA GLY A 117 15.02 -0.33 2.68
C GLY A 117 15.85 -1.59 2.93
N ARG A 118 16.79 -1.57 3.88
CA ARG A 118 17.55 -2.76 4.27
C ARG A 118 16.67 -3.77 4.99
N ARG A 119 15.65 -3.26 5.69
CA ARG A 119 14.64 -4.03 6.39
C ARG A 119 13.25 -3.52 6.08
N LEU A 120 12.25 -4.38 6.28
CA LEU A 120 10.84 -4.02 6.14
C LEU A 120 10.11 -4.15 7.46
N GLY A 121 9.10 -3.31 7.63
CA GLY A 121 8.12 -3.40 8.71
C GLY A 121 6.75 -3.83 8.19
N ALA A 122 5.95 -4.41 9.08
CA ALA A 122 4.60 -4.88 8.82
C ALA A 122 3.57 -4.33 9.82
N PHE A 123 2.27 -4.46 9.50
CA PHE A 123 1.17 -3.82 10.22
C PHE A 123 0.06 -4.82 10.52
N GLY A 124 0.01 -5.29 11.75
CA GLY A 124 -0.90 -6.33 12.24
C GLY A 124 -2.19 -5.76 12.83
N LEU A 125 -3.15 -5.34 11.99
CA LEU A 125 -4.49 -4.90 12.43
C LEU A 125 -5.53 -5.98 12.20
N THR A 126 -5.72 -6.38 10.95
CA THR A 126 -6.78 -7.28 10.49
C THR A 126 -6.65 -8.66 11.11
N GLU A 127 -7.78 -9.24 11.50
CA GLU A 127 -7.88 -10.62 12.00
C GLU A 127 -8.79 -11.46 11.08
N PRO A 128 -8.71 -12.79 11.16
CA PRO A 128 -9.58 -13.67 10.35
C PRO A 128 -11.07 -13.33 10.45
N ASP A 129 -11.55 -12.92 11.64
CA ASP A 129 -12.96 -12.60 11.92
C ASP A 129 -13.22 -11.08 12.05
N ALA A 130 -12.21 -10.22 11.87
CA ALA A 130 -12.31 -8.77 12.09
C ALA A 130 -11.53 -7.99 11.04
N GLY A 131 -12.15 -7.74 9.87
CA GLY A 131 -11.61 -6.91 8.80
C GLY A 131 -12.15 -5.48 8.87
N SER A 132 -13.28 -5.20 8.20
CA SER A 132 -13.91 -3.87 8.20
C SER A 132 -14.38 -3.44 9.61
N ASP A 133 -14.85 -4.37 10.43
CA ASP A 133 -15.07 -4.14 11.87
C ASP A 133 -13.80 -4.46 12.67
N ALA A 134 -12.76 -3.65 12.51
CA ALA A 134 -11.49 -3.84 13.20
C ALA A 134 -11.61 -3.70 14.74
N ARG A 135 -12.68 -3.10 15.25
CA ARG A 135 -12.93 -3.04 16.71
C ARG A 135 -13.30 -4.39 17.31
N ALA A 136 -13.81 -5.32 16.49
CA ALA A 136 -14.16 -6.67 16.93
C ALA A 136 -12.95 -7.60 17.10
N MET A 137 -11.71 -7.11 16.94
CA MET A 137 -10.49 -7.91 17.12
C MET A 137 -10.46 -8.66 18.44
N ARG A 138 -9.82 -9.84 18.44
CA ARG A 138 -9.73 -10.73 19.59
C ARG A 138 -8.31 -10.90 20.11
N THR A 139 -7.28 -10.56 19.32
CA THR A 139 -5.88 -10.59 19.79
C THR A 139 -5.75 -9.82 21.09
N LYS A 140 -5.13 -10.42 22.08
CA LYS A 140 -5.05 -9.91 23.45
C LYS A 140 -3.59 -9.76 23.86
N ALA A 141 -3.26 -8.70 24.60
CA ALA A 141 -1.99 -8.51 25.25
C ALA A 141 -2.21 -8.37 26.77
N THR A 142 -1.52 -9.19 27.55
CA THR A 142 -1.63 -9.21 29.01
C THR A 142 -0.27 -8.82 29.62
N PHE A 143 -0.28 -7.80 30.48
CA PHE A 143 0.95 -7.35 31.16
C PHE A 143 1.32 -8.27 32.32
N GLN A 144 2.55 -8.76 32.33
CA GLN A 144 3.14 -9.61 33.37
C GLN A 144 4.05 -8.77 34.27
N LYS A 145 3.52 -8.32 35.39
CA LYS A 145 4.27 -7.43 36.34
C LYS A 145 5.59 -8.03 36.81
N ALA A 146 5.66 -9.34 37.01
CA ALA A 146 6.85 -10.01 37.52
C ALA A 146 8.06 -9.96 36.59
N SER A 147 7.82 -9.95 35.26
CA SER A 147 8.86 -9.90 34.24
C SER A 147 8.93 -8.57 33.50
N SER A 148 8.02 -7.63 33.77
CA SER A 148 7.85 -6.37 33.00
C SER A 148 7.70 -6.62 31.49
N GLU A 149 6.85 -7.59 31.12
CA GLU A 149 6.62 -8.00 29.74
C GLU A 149 5.12 -7.99 29.41
N TRP A 150 4.83 -7.77 28.13
CA TRP A 150 3.53 -8.07 27.54
C TRP A 150 3.56 -9.46 26.92
N VAL A 151 2.51 -10.23 27.16
CA VAL A 151 2.26 -11.52 26.51
C VAL A 151 1.11 -11.38 25.54
N ILE A 152 1.37 -11.61 24.27
CA ILE A 152 0.42 -11.42 23.17
C ILE A 152 -0.06 -12.81 22.71
N ASP A 153 -1.38 -12.98 22.63
CA ASP A 153 -2.05 -14.16 22.14
C ASP A 153 -3.13 -13.77 21.12
N GLY A 154 -3.19 -14.49 19.98
CA GLY A 154 -4.17 -14.23 18.94
C GLY A 154 -3.66 -14.49 17.53
N ALA A 155 -4.32 -13.90 16.54
CA ALA A 155 -3.96 -14.07 15.13
C ALA A 155 -4.21 -12.80 14.33
N LYS A 156 -3.39 -12.58 13.29
CA LYS A 156 -3.58 -11.53 12.29
C LYS A 156 -3.62 -12.15 10.90
N ALA A 157 -4.36 -11.52 10.00
CA ALA A 157 -4.59 -11.99 8.64
C ALA A 157 -4.22 -10.93 7.60
N PHE A 158 -3.75 -11.39 6.44
CA PHE A 158 -3.43 -10.56 5.28
C PHE A 158 -2.33 -9.51 5.56
N ILE A 159 -1.27 -9.90 6.26
CA ILE A 159 -0.22 -8.98 6.69
C ILE A 159 0.89 -8.92 5.65
N THR A 160 0.96 -7.79 4.95
CA THR A 160 1.96 -7.49 3.92
C THR A 160 3.34 -7.28 4.55
N ASN A 161 4.41 -7.69 3.86
CA ASN A 161 5.82 -7.57 4.27
C ASN A 161 6.16 -8.32 5.58
N SER A 162 5.36 -9.30 5.99
CA SER A 162 5.54 -9.96 7.30
C SER A 162 6.36 -11.25 7.27
N GLY A 163 6.56 -11.86 6.10
CA GLY A 163 7.29 -13.12 5.94
C GLY A 163 8.53 -13.05 5.06
N THR A 164 8.96 -11.85 4.67
CA THR A 164 10.15 -11.69 3.82
C THR A 164 11.44 -11.96 4.59
N PRO A 165 12.55 -12.33 3.90
CA PRO A 165 13.87 -12.48 4.55
C PRO A 165 14.39 -11.17 5.18
N ILE A 166 13.84 -10.03 4.79
CA ILE A 166 14.24 -8.71 5.31
C ILE A 166 13.20 -8.08 6.25
N THR A 167 12.13 -8.79 6.60
CA THR A 167 11.19 -8.36 7.64
C THR A 167 11.91 -8.26 8.99
N SER A 168 11.77 -7.12 9.69
CA SER A 168 12.43 -6.91 10.98
C SER A 168 11.46 -6.63 12.12
N VAL A 169 10.31 -6.07 11.84
CA VAL A 169 9.37 -5.59 12.87
C VAL A 169 7.92 -5.64 12.38
N ILE A 170 7.03 -5.97 13.30
CA ILE A 170 5.58 -5.90 13.07
C ILE A 170 4.97 -5.01 14.15
N THR A 171 4.21 -3.99 13.75
CA THR A 171 3.36 -3.26 14.70
C THR A 171 2.02 -3.98 14.81
N VAL A 172 1.60 -4.33 16.03
CA VAL A 172 0.45 -5.20 16.29
C VAL A 172 -0.57 -4.47 17.16
N ALA A 173 -1.82 -4.44 16.71
CA ALA A 173 -2.94 -4.02 17.54
C ALA A 173 -3.45 -5.19 18.41
N ALA A 174 -3.60 -4.99 19.71
CA ALA A 174 -4.14 -6.00 20.61
C ALA A 174 -4.99 -5.36 21.70
N ARG A 175 -5.97 -6.12 22.20
CA ARG A 175 -6.78 -5.72 23.36
C ARG A 175 -5.95 -5.78 24.63
N THR A 176 -6.07 -4.74 25.44
CA THR A 176 -5.43 -4.62 26.76
C THR A 176 -6.47 -4.26 27.83
N GLY A 177 -6.13 -4.52 29.10
CA GLY A 177 -6.99 -4.18 30.23
C GLY A 177 -8.30 -4.98 30.28
N GLU A 178 -9.09 -4.73 31.31
CA GLU A 178 -10.40 -5.41 31.55
C GLU A 178 -11.50 -4.83 30.64
N THR A 179 -11.40 -3.57 30.27
CA THR A 179 -12.37 -2.86 29.39
C THR A 179 -12.20 -3.19 27.91
N GLY A 180 -11.13 -3.92 27.55
CA GLY A 180 -10.86 -4.31 26.16
C GLY A 180 -10.39 -3.15 25.28
N GLU A 181 -9.70 -2.18 25.85
CA GLU A 181 -9.00 -1.12 25.13
C GLU A 181 -8.00 -1.71 24.14
N ILE A 182 -7.78 -1.02 23.04
CA ILE A 182 -6.82 -1.48 22.03
C ILE A 182 -5.54 -0.67 22.14
N SER A 183 -4.43 -1.39 22.30
CA SER A 183 -3.07 -0.84 22.34
C SER A 183 -2.26 -1.31 21.12
N ALA A 184 -1.18 -0.61 20.83
CA ALA A 184 -0.25 -0.95 19.77
C ALA A 184 1.08 -1.45 20.35
N PHE A 185 1.67 -2.46 19.73
CA PHE A 185 2.92 -3.09 20.17
C PHE A 185 3.91 -3.21 19.04
N ILE A 186 5.18 -3.02 19.32
CA ILE A 186 6.30 -3.34 18.44
C ILE A 186 6.73 -4.77 18.73
N VAL A 187 6.57 -5.66 17.76
CA VAL A 187 7.00 -7.05 17.85
C VAL A 187 8.15 -7.27 16.87
N PRO A 188 9.39 -7.50 17.34
CA PRO A 188 10.50 -7.87 16.46
C PRO A 188 10.23 -9.17 15.72
N ALA A 189 10.65 -9.28 14.46
CA ALA A 189 10.62 -10.53 13.74
C ALA A 189 11.49 -11.58 14.45
N GLY A 190 11.02 -12.82 14.50
CA GLY A 190 11.71 -13.90 15.21
C GLY A 190 11.52 -13.91 16.73
N THR A 191 10.64 -13.06 17.29
CA THR A 191 10.25 -13.15 18.70
C THR A 191 9.61 -14.51 18.99
N ASP A 192 10.01 -15.15 20.06
CA ASP A 192 9.43 -16.44 20.50
C ASP A 192 7.91 -16.30 20.68
N GLY A 193 7.17 -17.25 20.12
CA GLY A 193 5.71 -17.24 20.10
C GLY A 193 5.10 -16.42 18.95
N LEU A 194 5.89 -15.72 18.13
CA LEU A 194 5.44 -15.18 16.85
C LEU A 194 5.63 -16.23 15.75
N ILE A 195 4.54 -16.66 15.15
CA ILE A 195 4.51 -17.65 14.08
C ILE A 195 4.02 -16.98 12.80
N VAL A 196 4.85 -16.98 11.78
CA VAL A 196 4.49 -16.54 10.43
C VAL A 196 3.94 -17.74 9.67
N GLU A 197 2.67 -17.67 9.29
CA GLU A 197 2.00 -18.74 8.53
C GLU A 197 2.55 -18.81 7.09
N PRO A 198 2.33 -19.90 6.35
CA PRO A 198 2.65 -19.93 4.92
C PRO A 198 2.02 -18.76 4.15
N PRO A 199 2.63 -18.32 3.03
CA PRO A 199 2.10 -17.20 2.24
C PRO A 199 0.71 -17.55 1.68
N TYR A 200 -0.16 -16.55 1.62
CA TYR A 200 -1.45 -16.71 0.96
C TYR A 200 -1.28 -16.94 -0.55
N ARG A 201 -2.09 -17.86 -1.09
CA ARG A 201 -2.27 -18.00 -2.54
C ARG A 201 -3.26 -16.93 -3.00
N LYS A 202 -2.75 -15.88 -3.60
CA LYS A 202 -3.53 -14.69 -3.97
C LYS A 202 -3.96 -14.72 -5.43
N MET A 203 -4.98 -13.96 -5.78
CA MET A 203 -5.43 -13.72 -7.15
C MET A 203 -4.42 -12.86 -7.94
N GLY A 204 -3.79 -11.89 -7.28
CA GLY A 204 -2.81 -10.96 -7.82
C GLY A 204 -1.80 -10.55 -6.77
N TRP A 205 -0.96 -9.53 -7.10
CA TRP A 205 0.17 -9.11 -6.26
C TRP A 205 1.09 -10.28 -5.90
N HIS A 206 1.38 -11.13 -6.87
CA HIS A 206 2.14 -12.35 -6.61
C HIS A 206 3.59 -12.06 -6.18
N ALA A 207 4.17 -10.95 -6.62
CA ALA A 207 5.50 -10.52 -6.20
C ALA A 207 5.50 -9.73 -4.86
N SER A 208 4.34 -9.52 -4.23
CA SER A 208 4.23 -8.95 -2.89
C SER A 208 4.04 -10.05 -1.85
N ASP A 209 4.73 -9.93 -0.72
CA ASP A 209 4.64 -10.85 0.40
C ASP A 209 3.37 -10.59 1.24
N THR A 210 2.66 -11.66 1.62
CA THR A 210 1.45 -11.54 2.47
C THR A 210 1.21 -12.83 3.24
N HIS A 211 1.18 -12.74 4.57
CA HIS A 211 0.99 -13.90 5.47
C HIS A 211 -0.11 -13.68 6.51
N GLY A 212 -0.55 -14.78 7.10
CA GLY A 212 -1.17 -14.82 8.41
C GLY A 212 -0.10 -14.81 9.49
N LEU A 213 -0.44 -14.28 10.66
CA LEU A 213 0.42 -14.32 11.85
C LEU A 213 -0.34 -14.94 13.00
N ARG A 214 0.32 -15.82 13.77
CA ARG A 214 -0.20 -16.30 15.05
C ARG A 214 0.74 -15.86 16.18
N PHE A 215 0.13 -15.53 17.30
CA PHE A 215 0.81 -15.17 18.54
C PHE A 215 0.41 -16.18 19.60
N GLU A 216 1.36 -16.95 20.09
CA GLU A 216 1.17 -18.01 21.08
C GLU A 216 2.11 -17.75 22.27
N GLY A 217 1.61 -17.00 23.25
CA GLY A 217 2.42 -16.56 24.36
C GLY A 217 3.59 -15.67 23.93
N CYS A 218 3.43 -14.88 22.86
CA CYS A 218 4.49 -14.05 22.31
C CYS A 218 4.86 -12.93 23.31
N ARG A 219 6.11 -12.93 23.76
CA ARG A 219 6.59 -12.04 24.82
C ARG A 219 7.38 -10.87 24.24
N VAL A 220 6.98 -9.67 24.63
CA VAL A 220 7.72 -8.45 24.33
C VAL A 220 7.93 -7.61 25.59
N PRO A 221 9.07 -6.93 25.74
CA PRO A 221 9.32 -6.02 26.86
C PRO A 221 8.23 -4.94 26.99
N GLU A 222 8.05 -4.41 28.21
CA GLU A 222 7.15 -3.26 28.46
C GLU A 222 7.44 -2.09 27.51
N ALA A 223 8.72 -1.82 27.25
CA ALA A 223 9.20 -0.77 26.36
C ALA A 223 8.76 -0.91 24.89
N ASN A 224 8.20 -2.07 24.51
CA ASN A 224 7.67 -2.29 23.16
C ASN A 224 6.20 -1.85 22.99
N LEU A 225 5.58 -1.32 24.05
CA LEU A 225 4.31 -0.61 23.89
C LEU A 225 4.55 0.63 22.99
N LEU A 226 3.77 0.75 21.94
CA LEU A 226 3.88 1.84 20.97
C LEU A 226 2.92 2.97 21.36
N GLY A 227 3.45 4.08 21.87
CA GLY A 227 2.68 5.18 22.41
C GLY A 227 2.02 4.83 23.75
N GLU A 228 0.79 5.31 23.96
CA GLU A 228 0.05 5.12 25.22
C GLU A 228 -0.83 3.88 25.18
N GLN A 229 -0.97 3.18 26.30
CA GLN A 229 -1.93 2.09 26.45
C GLN A 229 -3.35 2.60 26.19
N GLY A 230 -4.14 1.83 25.42
CA GLY A 230 -5.51 2.19 25.04
C GLY A 230 -5.60 3.15 23.84
N ALA A 231 -4.49 3.72 23.36
CA ALA A 231 -4.51 4.64 22.21
C ALA A 231 -4.39 3.93 20.84
N GLY A 232 -4.11 2.63 20.81
CA GLY A 232 -3.73 1.88 19.60
C GLY A 232 -4.76 1.97 18.48
N PHE A 233 -6.05 1.85 18.78
CA PHE A 233 -7.07 1.90 17.71
C PHE A 233 -7.05 3.24 16.96
N ARG A 234 -6.97 4.35 17.67
CA ARG A 234 -6.86 5.70 17.08
C ARG A 234 -5.58 5.86 16.29
N GLN A 235 -4.47 5.32 16.79
CA GLN A 235 -3.18 5.34 16.09
C GLN A 235 -3.27 4.59 14.76
N PHE A 236 -3.81 3.38 14.74
CA PHE A 236 -3.98 2.57 13.55
C PHE A 236 -4.88 3.24 12.52
N LEU A 237 -5.99 3.84 12.93
CA LEU A 237 -6.87 4.57 12.01
C LEU A 237 -6.17 5.79 11.38
N ALA A 238 -5.36 6.52 12.16
CA ALA A 238 -4.62 7.67 11.65
C ALA A 238 -3.57 7.29 10.59
N ILE A 239 -2.99 6.09 10.69
CA ILE A 239 -2.09 5.53 9.69
C ILE A 239 -2.87 5.15 8.42
N LEU A 240 -4.04 4.54 8.55
CA LEU A 240 -4.87 4.16 7.40
C LEU A 240 -5.38 5.37 6.61
N ASP A 241 -5.54 6.55 7.22
CA ASP A 241 -5.92 7.76 6.47
C ASP A 241 -4.84 8.16 5.43
N GLU A 242 -3.56 8.03 5.77
CA GLU A 242 -2.45 8.23 4.83
C GLU A 242 -2.35 7.06 3.83
N GLY A 243 -2.54 5.82 4.28
CA GLY A 243 -2.54 4.63 3.43
C GLY A 243 -3.57 4.71 2.29
N ARG A 244 -4.75 5.30 2.54
CA ARG A 244 -5.76 5.51 1.48
C ARG A 244 -5.24 6.37 0.33
N ILE A 245 -4.46 7.42 0.61
CA ILE A 245 -3.87 8.27 -0.43
C ILE A 245 -2.82 7.46 -1.22
N ALA A 246 -1.98 6.69 -0.53
CA ALA A 246 -0.96 5.85 -1.15
C ALA A 246 -1.58 4.76 -2.06
N ILE A 247 -2.65 4.10 -1.62
CA ILE A 247 -3.41 3.15 -2.45
C ILE A 247 -4.06 3.85 -3.66
N ALA A 248 -4.55 5.08 -3.49
CA ALA A 248 -5.08 5.86 -4.61
C ALA A 248 -3.98 6.18 -5.65
N ALA A 249 -2.76 6.54 -5.20
CA ALA A 249 -1.62 6.78 -6.09
C ALA A 249 -1.20 5.51 -6.86
N LEU A 250 -1.16 4.35 -6.19
CA LEU A 250 -0.94 3.05 -6.84
C LEU A 250 -2.01 2.78 -7.91
N ALA A 251 -3.27 3.01 -7.58
CA ALA A 251 -4.40 2.81 -8.50
C ALA A 251 -4.31 3.73 -9.73
N VAL A 252 -3.88 4.98 -9.55
CA VAL A 252 -3.60 5.92 -10.66
C VAL A 252 -2.53 5.36 -11.58
N GLY A 253 -1.40 4.89 -11.04
CA GLY A 253 -0.32 4.28 -11.81
C GLY A 253 -0.79 3.08 -12.63
N LEU A 254 -1.54 2.17 -12.01
CA LEU A 254 -2.10 0.99 -12.68
C LEU A 254 -3.08 1.36 -13.80
N ALA A 255 -3.97 2.33 -13.56
CA ALA A 255 -4.91 2.82 -14.57
C ALA A 255 -4.20 3.52 -15.73
N GLN A 256 -3.14 4.30 -15.43
CA GLN A 256 -2.27 4.93 -16.43
C GLN A 256 -1.61 3.87 -17.33
N ALA A 257 -1.06 2.79 -16.75
CA ALA A 257 -0.49 1.67 -17.50
C ALA A 257 -1.51 1.04 -18.46
N CYS A 258 -2.74 0.81 -17.96
CA CYS A 258 -3.83 0.29 -18.80
C CYS A 258 -4.13 1.19 -20.01
N LEU A 259 -4.18 2.50 -19.80
CA LEU A 259 -4.37 3.47 -20.87
C LEU A 259 -3.23 3.42 -21.90
N GLU A 260 -1.98 3.49 -21.44
CA GLU A 260 -0.80 3.49 -22.32
C GLU A 260 -0.72 2.21 -23.16
N HIS A 261 -0.86 1.04 -22.54
CA HIS A 261 -0.85 -0.23 -23.24
C HIS A 261 -2.03 -0.36 -24.21
N SER A 262 -3.21 0.11 -23.83
CA SER A 262 -4.40 0.09 -24.69
C SER A 262 -4.24 0.95 -25.94
N VAL A 263 -3.71 2.17 -25.79
CA VAL A 263 -3.45 3.09 -26.91
C VAL A 263 -2.37 2.52 -27.81
N ALA A 264 -1.26 2.03 -27.26
CA ALA A 264 -0.18 1.42 -28.03
C ALA A 264 -0.68 0.21 -28.83
N TYR A 265 -1.42 -0.69 -28.18
CA TYR A 265 -2.00 -1.86 -28.86
C TYR A 265 -3.02 -1.47 -29.93
N ALA A 266 -3.92 -0.54 -29.62
CA ALA A 266 -4.98 -0.11 -30.54
C ALA A 266 -4.43 0.57 -31.82
N THR A 267 -3.26 1.22 -31.74
CA THR A 267 -2.60 1.83 -32.91
C THR A 267 -1.82 0.84 -33.75
N GLN A 268 -1.34 -0.26 -33.15
CA GLN A 268 -0.52 -1.28 -33.83
C GLN A 268 -1.32 -2.47 -34.34
N ARG A 269 -2.35 -2.89 -33.59
CA ARG A 269 -3.17 -4.06 -33.94
C ARG A 269 -4.11 -3.74 -35.13
N HIS A 270 -4.02 -4.51 -36.19
CA HIS A 270 -4.87 -4.37 -37.40
C HIS A 270 -5.98 -5.40 -37.41
N ALA A 271 -7.20 -4.94 -37.70
CA ALA A 271 -8.38 -5.74 -38.04
C ALA A 271 -9.33 -4.91 -38.90
N PHE A 272 -10.15 -5.57 -39.74
CA PHE A 272 -11.12 -4.91 -40.62
C PHE A 272 -10.51 -3.80 -41.52
N GLY A 273 -9.31 -4.05 -42.02
CA GLY A 273 -8.63 -3.15 -42.97
C GLY A 273 -7.89 -1.96 -42.37
N GLY A 274 -7.63 -1.93 -41.04
CA GLY A 274 -6.84 -0.87 -40.39
C GLY A 274 -6.56 -1.10 -38.92
N PRO A 275 -5.87 -0.17 -38.28
CA PRO A 275 -5.66 -0.22 -36.82
C PRO A 275 -7.01 -0.27 -36.11
N ILE A 276 -7.11 -1.09 -35.03
CA ILE A 276 -8.38 -1.23 -34.30
C ILE A 276 -8.79 0.07 -33.57
N GLY A 277 -7.86 0.96 -33.30
CA GLY A 277 -8.14 2.29 -32.74
C GLY A 277 -8.99 3.20 -33.61
N ARG A 278 -9.18 2.87 -34.92
CA ARG A 278 -10.12 3.56 -35.80
C ARG A 278 -11.59 3.26 -35.44
N ASN A 279 -11.86 2.18 -34.75
CA ASN A 279 -13.19 1.83 -34.31
C ASN A 279 -13.61 2.69 -33.13
N GLN A 280 -14.71 3.43 -33.24
CA GLN A 280 -15.18 4.34 -32.16
C GLN A 280 -15.33 3.63 -30.82
N ALA A 281 -15.80 2.37 -30.82
CA ALA A 281 -15.95 1.58 -29.59
C ALA A 281 -14.62 1.38 -28.85
N ILE A 282 -13.48 1.27 -29.55
CA ILE A 282 -12.14 1.17 -28.97
C ILE A 282 -11.64 2.57 -28.55
N ALA A 283 -11.78 3.55 -29.45
CA ALA A 283 -11.34 4.92 -29.16
C ALA A 283 -12.04 5.51 -27.93
N PHE A 284 -13.36 5.26 -27.78
CA PHE A 284 -14.13 5.75 -26.63
C PHE A 284 -13.67 5.12 -25.32
N LYS A 285 -13.34 3.82 -25.30
CA LYS A 285 -12.76 3.16 -24.12
C LYS A 285 -11.46 3.83 -23.68
N CYS A 286 -10.56 4.15 -24.62
CA CYS A 286 -9.32 4.86 -24.30
C CYS A 286 -9.60 6.30 -23.81
N SER A 287 -10.57 7.00 -24.41
CA SER A 287 -10.96 8.34 -23.98
C SER A 287 -11.55 8.34 -22.57
N ASP A 288 -12.43 7.39 -22.26
CA ASP A 288 -13.04 7.25 -20.94
C ASP A 288 -11.97 6.90 -19.89
N MET A 289 -11.02 6.01 -20.21
CA MET A 289 -9.88 5.73 -19.34
C MET A 289 -9.04 6.99 -19.08
N ALA A 290 -8.76 7.79 -20.12
CA ALA A 290 -7.96 9.01 -19.96
C ALA A 290 -8.65 10.00 -19.01
N VAL A 291 -9.96 10.21 -19.14
CA VAL A 291 -10.75 11.06 -18.23
C VAL A 291 -10.76 10.51 -16.81
N ALA A 292 -10.90 9.18 -16.65
CA ALA A 292 -10.92 8.54 -15.34
C ALA A 292 -9.55 8.65 -14.63
N VAL A 293 -8.44 8.44 -15.36
CA VAL A 293 -7.07 8.59 -14.83
C VAL A 293 -6.82 10.02 -14.36
N GLU A 294 -7.19 11.00 -15.16
CA GLU A 294 -7.03 12.42 -14.81
C GLU A 294 -7.80 12.80 -13.55
N ASN A 295 -9.07 12.39 -13.45
CA ASN A 295 -9.87 12.63 -12.26
C ASN A 295 -9.31 11.91 -11.01
N ALA A 296 -8.85 10.67 -11.16
CA ALA A 296 -8.25 9.90 -10.08
C ALA A 296 -6.97 10.57 -9.58
N ARG A 297 -6.11 11.03 -10.50
CA ARG A 297 -4.87 11.75 -10.18
C ARG A 297 -5.15 13.05 -9.44
N ASN A 298 -6.08 13.86 -9.93
CA ASN A 298 -6.46 15.11 -9.30
C ASN A 298 -6.99 14.94 -7.88
N LEU A 299 -7.84 13.93 -7.63
CA LEU A 299 -8.34 13.62 -6.29
C LEU A 299 -7.20 13.14 -5.36
N THR A 300 -6.30 12.31 -5.86
CA THR A 300 -5.18 11.75 -5.11
C THR A 300 -4.20 12.85 -4.69
N TYR A 301 -3.74 13.66 -5.62
CA TYR A 301 -2.79 14.73 -5.33
C TYR A 301 -3.42 15.87 -4.50
N LYS A 302 -4.71 16.14 -4.66
CA LYS A 302 -5.43 17.03 -3.75
C LYS A 302 -5.43 16.52 -2.31
N ALA A 303 -5.61 15.22 -2.09
CA ALA A 303 -5.58 14.63 -0.76
C ALA A 303 -4.16 14.69 -0.16
N ALA A 304 -3.13 14.35 -0.94
CA ALA A 304 -1.72 14.46 -0.56
C ALA A 304 -1.33 15.91 -0.21
N TRP A 305 -1.67 16.85 -1.05
CA TRP A 305 -1.43 18.28 -0.83
C TRP A 305 -2.08 18.82 0.46
N ARG A 306 -3.33 18.39 0.77
CA ARG A 306 -3.99 18.77 2.04
C ARG A 306 -3.24 18.21 3.25
N ARG A 307 -2.80 16.96 3.15
CA ARG A 307 -2.00 16.30 4.19
C ARG A 307 -0.69 17.05 4.42
N ASP A 308 0.05 17.39 3.37
CA ASP A 308 1.34 18.08 3.45
C ASP A 308 1.22 19.49 4.07
N ARG A 309 0.06 20.12 3.93
CA ARG A 309 -0.26 21.41 4.56
C ARG A 309 -0.88 21.31 5.95
N GLY A 310 -0.92 20.13 6.54
CA GLY A 310 -1.51 19.92 7.86
C GLY A 310 -3.01 20.20 7.95
N GLN A 311 -3.72 20.20 6.80
CA GLN A 311 -5.16 20.37 6.73
C GLN A 311 -5.88 19.04 7.01
N ALA A 312 -7.16 19.08 7.39
CA ALA A 312 -8.00 17.90 7.46
C ALA A 312 -8.11 17.23 6.07
N PHE A 313 -7.67 15.98 5.96
CA PHE A 313 -7.59 15.28 4.67
C PHE A 313 -8.36 13.95 4.62
N GLY A 314 -8.86 13.42 5.74
CA GLY A 314 -9.49 12.10 5.81
C GLY A 314 -10.63 11.89 4.81
N GLU A 315 -11.51 12.90 4.63
CA GLU A 315 -12.57 12.86 3.61
C GLU A 315 -11.99 12.85 2.19
N ALA A 316 -11.01 13.71 1.91
CA ALA A 316 -10.37 13.77 0.60
C ALA A 316 -9.62 12.46 0.29
N ALA A 317 -8.96 11.85 1.28
CA ALA A 317 -8.32 10.54 1.16
C ALA A 317 -9.33 9.43 0.84
N ALA A 318 -10.48 9.42 1.50
CA ALA A 318 -11.54 8.45 1.22
C ALA A 318 -12.13 8.63 -0.19
N MET A 319 -12.36 9.87 -0.64
CA MET A 319 -12.81 10.16 -2.01
C MET A 319 -11.78 9.74 -3.05
N ALA A 320 -10.50 10.04 -2.83
CA ALA A 320 -9.41 9.67 -3.72
C ALA A 320 -9.31 8.14 -3.85
N LYS A 321 -9.27 7.42 -2.72
CA LYS A 321 -9.18 5.96 -2.70
C LYS A 321 -10.36 5.32 -3.40
N LEU A 322 -11.58 5.74 -3.08
CA LEU A 322 -12.80 5.20 -3.68
C LEU A 322 -12.78 5.35 -5.20
N TYR A 323 -12.58 6.57 -5.68
CA TYR A 323 -12.63 6.86 -7.10
C TYR A 323 -11.49 6.19 -7.87
N ALA A 324 -10.25 6.34 -7.40
CA ALA A 324 -9.08 5.83 -8.10
C ALA A 324 -9.09 4.30 -8.22
N THR A 325 -9.50 3.58 -7.16
CA THR A 325 -9.50 2.13 -7.18
C THR A 325 -10.62 1.55 -8.07
N GLU A 326 -11.83 2.13 -8.06
CA GLU A 326 -12.90 1.72 -8.96
C GLU A 326 -12.59 2.07 -10.44
N ALA A 327 -11.92 3.22 -10.68
CA ALA A 327 -11.43 3.60 -11.99
C ALA A 327 -10.35 2.63 -12.51
N ALA A 328 -9.41 2.22 -11.64
CA ALA A 328 -8.37 1.25 -11.99
C ALA A 328 -8.96 -0.13 -12.35
N VAL A 329 -9.89 -0.64 -11.55
CA VAL A 329 -10.60 -1.91 -11.87
C VAL A 329 -11.32 -1.82 -13.22
N THR A 330 -11.97 -0.69 -13.50
CA THR A 330 -12.63 -0.46 -14.78
C THR A 330 -11.61 -0.39 -15.91
N ALA A 331 -10.50 0.34 -15.74
CA ALA A 331 -9.45 0.46 -16.75
C ALA A 331 -8.81 -0.89 -17.08
N THR A 332 -8.54 -1.73 -16.08
CA THR A 332 -7.97 -3.08 -16.33
C THR A 332 -8.93 -3.98 -17.11
N ARG A 333 -10.22 -3.92 -16.82
CA ARG A 333 -11.26 -4.65 -17.57
C ARG A 333 -11.31 -4.18 -19.03
N GLU A 334 -11.30 -2.87 -19.27
CA GLU A 334 -11.35 -2.33 -20.62
C GLU A 334 -10.04 -2.61 -21.40
N ALA A 335 -8.89 -2.56 -20.73
CA ALA A 335 -7.61 -2.90 -21.33
C ALA A 335 -7.58 -4.38 -21.79
N THR A 336 -7.96 -5.32 -20.93
CA THR A 336 -8.06 -6.74 -21.30
C THR A 336 -9.03 -6.95 -22.46
N GLN A 337 -10.14 -6.23 -22.50
CA GLN A 337 -11.11 -6.30 -23.60
C GLN A 337 -10.56 -5.73 -24.90
N ILE A 338 -9.78 -4.65 -24.90
CA ILE A 338 -9.12 -4.06 -26.07
C ILE A 338 -8.09 -5.03 -26.65
N PHE A 339 -7.33 -5.72 -25.80
CA PHE A 339 -6.37 -6.73 -26.22
C PHE A 339 -7.02 -8.00 -26.77
N GLY A 340 -8.31 -8.24 -26.46
CA GLY A 340 -9.03 -9.43 -26.90
C GLY A 340 -8.40 -10.72 -26.38
N GLY A 341 -8.16 -11.71 -27.24
CA GLY A 341 -7.52 -12.97 -26.83
C GLY A 341 -6.15 -12.79 -26.19
N TYR A 342 -5.37 -11.80 -26.62
CA TYR A 342 -4.09 -11.45 -25.98
C TYR A 342 -4.24 -10.81 -24.59
N GLY A 343 -5.40 -10.28 -24.25
CA GLY A 343 -5.68 -9.80 -22.89
C GLY A 343 -5.97 -10.91 -21.88
N PHE A 344 -6.16 -12.15 -22.36
CA PHE A 344 -6.49 -13.31 -21.52
C PHE A 344 -5.28 -14.22 -21.25
N VAL A 345 -4.15 -13.95 -21.87
CA VAL A 345 -2.91 -14.73 -21.70
C VAL A 345 -1.88 -13.92 -20.90
N ASP A 346 -1.03 -14.64 -20.14
CA ASP A 346 -0.10 -14.01 -19.19
C ASP A 346 1.11 -13.35 -19.85
N GLU A 347 1.35 -13.61 -21.15
CA GLU A 347 2.42 -12.98 -21.94
C GLU A 347 2.18 -11.49 -22.21
N THR A 348 1.03 -10.96 -21.78
CA THR A 348 0.75 -9.51 -21.83
C THR A 348 0.47 -8.97 -20.44
N PRO A 349 0.93 -7.75 -20.12
CA PRO A 349 0.84 -7.23 -18.76
C PRO A 349 -0.60 -6.95 -18.32
N VAL A 350 -1.55 -6.81 -19.26
CA VAL A 350 -2.95 -6.45 -18.93
C VAL A 350 -3.68 -7.56 -18.15
N SER A 351 -3.30 -8.83 -18.32
CA SER A 351 -3.85 -9.94 -17.52
C SER A 351 -3.43 -9.83 -16.07
N ARG A 352 -2.14 -9.53 -15.79
CA ARG A 352 -1.62 -9.27 -14.44
C ARG A 352 -2.31 -8.05 -13.84
N PHE A 353 -2.40 -6.94 -14.57
CA PHE A 353 -3.07 -5.72 -14.11
C PHE A 353 -4.52 -5.99 -13.67
N TYR A 354 -5.25 -6.81 -14.43
CA TYR A 354 -6.63 -7.18 -14.09
C TYR A 354 -6.71 -7.97 -12.78
N ARG A 355 -5.81 -8.92 -12.57
CA ARG A 355 -5.76 -9.71 -11.34
C ARG A 355 -5.36 -8.85 -10.13
N ASP A 356 -4.41 -7.94 -10.32
CA ASP A 356 -3.87 -7.07 -9.28
C ASP A 356 -4.85 -5.98 -8.84
N ALA A 357 -5.68 -5.47 -9.76
CA ALA A 357 -6.57 -4.35 -9.48
C ALA A 357 -7.61 -4.64 -8.40
N LYS A 358 -8.11 -5.88 -8.31
CA LYS A 358 -9.28 -6.18 -7.44
C LYS A 358 -9.02 -5.93 -5.97
N ILE A 359 -7.81 -6.18 -5.49
CA ILE A 359 -7.48 -5.95 -4.08
C ILE A 359 -7.53 -4.47 -3.69
N LEU A 360 -7.36 -3.55 -4.63
CA LEU A 360 -7.40 -2.11 -4.38
C LEU A 360 -8.77 -1.65 -3.87
N GLU A 361 -9.86 -2.28 -4.27
CA GLU A 361 -11.20 -2.00 -3.76
C GLU A 361 -11.46 -2.58 -2.36
N ILE A 362 -10.59 -3.50 -1.89
CA ILE A 362 -10.78 -4.27 -0.65
C ILE A 362 -9.81 -3.83 0.45
N GLY A 363 -8.52 -3.75 0.14
CA GLY A 363 -7.46 -3.42 1.09
C GLY A 363 -7.55 -1.99 1.62
N GLU A 364 -7.02 -1.77 2.82
CA GLU A 364 -7.00 -0.48 3.54
C GLU A 364 -8.36 0.21 3.66
N GLY A 365 -9.40 -0.61 3.86
CA GLY A 365 -10.79 -0.19 3.93
C GLY A 365 -11.49 -0.31 2.58
N THR A 366 -12.51 -1.16 2.52
CA THR A 366 -13.25 -1.45 1.29
C THR A 366 -13.90 -0.20 0.69
N SER A 367 -14.33 -0.28 -0.59
CA SER A 367 -15.12 0.78 -1.24
C SER A 367 -16.34 1.19 -0.41
N GLU A 368 -16.99 0.24 0.27
CA GLU A 368 -18.11 0.50 1.18
C GLU A 368 -17.65 1.28 2.41
N VAL A 369 -16.51 0.93 3.00
CA VAL A 369 -15.95 1.66 4.14
C VAL A 369 -15.60 3.10 3.73
N GLN A 370 -15.06 3.32 2.52
CA GLN A 370 -14.81 4.69 2.04
C GLN A 370 -16.12 5.48 1.92
N ARG A 371 -17.20 4.86 1.40
CA ARG A 371 -18.54 5.48 1.34
C ARG A 371 -19.08 5.83 2.72
N LEU A 372 -18.86 4.97 3.73
CA LEU A 372 -19.23 5.28 5.12
C LEU A 372 -18.43 6.49 5.67
N VAL A 373 -17.12 6.56 5.41
CA VAL A 373 -16.30 7.70 5.84
C VAL A 373 -16.80 8.99 5.21
N ILE A 374 -17.07 8.98 3.90
CA ILE A 374 -17.60 10.14 3.17
C ILE A 374 -19.00 10.50 3.70
N GLY A 375 -19.88 9.50 3.87
CA GLY A 375 -21.22 9.71 4.40
C GLY A 375 -21.21 10.40 5.77
N ARG A 376 -20.32 9.96 6.68
CA ARG A 376 -20.15 10.59 8.01
C ARG A 376 -19.66 12.02 7.91
N SER A 377 -18.73 12.34 6.99
CA SER A 377 -18.24 13.71 6.77
C SER A 377 -19.35 14.65 6.26
N LEU A 378 -20.33 14.11 5.56
CA LEU A 378 -21.53 14.82 5.12
C LEU A 378 -22.61 14.96 6.22
N GLY A 379 -22.36 14.40 7.42
CA GLY A 379 -23.31 14.44 8.54
C GLY A 379 -24.38 13.35 8.51
N LEU A 380 -24.23 12.31 7.68
CA LEU A 380 -25.17 11.20 7.64
C LEU A 380 -24.96 10.25 8.83
N PRO A 381 -26.01 9.67 9.40
CA PRO A 381 -25.95 8.77 10.56
C PRO A 381 -25.60 7.32 10.14
N VAL A 382 -24.44 7.13 9.51
CA VAL A 382 -23.96 5.84 8.98
C VAL A 382 -22.70 5.36 9.68
#